data_143eba3ee51ec3b83419a0c3e6a4eabc
#
_entry.id   143eba3ee51ec3b83419a0c3e6a4eabc
#
_cell.length_a   1.000
_cell.length_b   1.000
_cell.length_c   1.000
_cell.angle_alpha   90.00
_cell.angle_beta   90.00
_cell.angle_gamma   90.00
#
_symmetry.space_group_name_H-M   'P 1'
#
loop_
_entity.id
_entity.type
_entity.pdbx_description
1 polymer ?
#
loop_
_entity_poly.entity_id
_entity_poly.type
_entity_poly.pdbx_seq_one_letter_code
_entity_poly.pdbx_strand_id
1 'polypeptide(L)'
;NFKQKALYLGYIVNRLLQVVTGTEKPTNRDSYLYKRIEVSGMLIRDLFVEYYKLQQTKIYKKMDYEHFYNKSTPKYKQSGFMNLILENVPLIFGDRVVETGFRKAFKGDWGSEKHTKRPGLLQDLSRLSYWSFLAQLRKTNIHIDADGAKIVGPRWLNSTQWGILCPIHTPDGGNIGFHKHMAIFTRISPKLSGYPFIKHLRSLGVTLLEESSIGFLSKATKIFVNGAWIGATDNIIDLYNFLKTQRRNGLFSPYISIRWNIERQELIILTGAGRPSHPLFHVKGDTISYQQDSIMDKIATDTLTWEEAITGTRKKKEKININ
;
A
#
# COMPACT_ATOMS: atom_id res chain seq x y z
N ASN A 1 -15.89 -13.65 -2.94
CA ASN A 1 -16.62 -14.47 -3.90
C ASN A 1 -15.69 -15.52 -4.52
N PHE A 2 -16.15 -16.81 -4.58
CA PHE A 2 -15.35 -17.91 -5.12
C PHE A 2 -15.06 -17.74 -6.61
N LYS A 3 -16.01 -17.24 -7.40
CA LYS A 3 -15.84 -16.97 -8.82
C LYS A 3 -14.69 -16.00 -9.09
N GLN A 4 -14.63 -14.90 -8.34
CA GLN A 4 -13.53 -13.92 -8.46
C GLN A 4 -12.18 -14.54 -8.13
N LYS A 5 -12.10 -15.34 -7.06
CA LYS A 5 -10.86 -16.02 -6.67
C LYS A 5 -10.42 -17.02 -7.74
N ALA A 6 -11.36 -17.79 -8.31
CA ALA A 6 -11.06 -18.76 -9.35
C ALA A 6 -10.54 -18.07 -10.64
N LEU A 7 -11.21 -17.00 -11.08
CA LEU A 7 -10.78 -16.22 -12.24
C LEU A 7 -9.40 -15.60 -12.04
N TYR A 8 -9.15 -15.03 -10.85
CA TYR A 8 -7.86 -14.45 -10.52
C TYR A 8 -6.75 -15.50 -10.44
N LEU A 9 -7.02 -16.65 -9.84
CA LEU A 9 -6.08 -17.77 -9.80
C LEU A 9 -5.76 -18.28 -11.22
N GLY A 10 -6.78 -18.48 -12.06
CA GLY A 10 -6.59 -18.87 -13.46
C GLY A 10 -5.75 -17.85 -14.23
N TYR A 11 -5.97 -16.56 -13.99
CA TYR A 11 -5.16 -15.49 -14.57
C TYR A 11 -3.68 -15.59 -14.15
N ILE A 12 -3.39 -15.79 -12.86
CA ILE A 12 -2.02 -15.94 -12.36
C ILE A 12 -1.34 -17.17 -12.97
N VAL A 13 -2.03 -18.31 -13.02
CA VAL A 13 -1.52 -19.54 -13.63
C VAL A 13 -1.21 -19.33 -15.10
N ASN A 14 -2.10 -18.70 -15.84
CA ASN A 14 -1.87 -18.36 -17.26
C ASN A 14 -0.62 -17.49 -17.44
N ARG A 15 -0.43 -16.49 -16.58
CA ARG A 15 0.78 -15.64 -16.59
C ARG A 15 2.05 -16.46 -16.33
N LEU A 16 2.01 -17.37 -15.38
CA LEU A 16 3.13 -18.26 -15.09
C LEU A 16 3.47 -19.14 -16.30
N LEU A 17 2.46 -19.72 -16.93
CA LEU A 17 2.64 -20.55 -18.13
C LEU A 17 3.26 -19.75 -19.28
N GLN A 18 2.84 -18.50 -19.50
CA GLN A 18 3.44 -17.62 -20.53
C GLN A 18 4.94 -17.37 -20.28
N VAL A 19 5.36 -17.22 -19.02
CA VAL A 19 6.78 -17.11 -18.69
C VAL A 19 7.51 -18.44 -18.90
N VAL A 20 6.92 -19.56 -18.51
CA VAL A 20 7.53 -20.91 -18.70
C VAL A 20 7.68 -21.25 -20.17
N THR A 21 6.70 -20.90 -20.99
CA THR A 21 6.75 -21.13 -22.46
C THR A 21 7.63 -20.11 -23.21
N GLY A 22 8.21 -19.12 -22.51
CA GLY A 22 9.06 -18.09 -23.11
C GLY A 22 8.31 -17.01 -23.90
N THR A 23 6.98 -17.02 -23.86
CA THR A 23 6.14 -16.01 -24.55
C THR A 23 6.25 -14.65 -23.85
N GLU A 24 6.49 -14.65 -22.55
CA GLU A 24 6.69 -13.45 -21.76
C GLU A 24 7.98 -13.51 -20.94
N LYS A 25 8.66 -12.37 -20.82
CA LYS A 25 9.88 -12.28 -19.99
C LYS A 25 9.51 -12.28 -18.49
N PRO A 26 10.32 -12.96 -17.66
CA PRO A 26 10.12 -12.92 -16.21
C PRO A 26 10.27 -11.50 -15.69
N THR A 27 9.52 -11.18 -14.63
CA THR A 27 9.59 -9.87 -13.96
C THR A 27 10.93 -9.68 -13.27
N ASN A 28 11.53 -8.51 -13.42
CA ASN A 28 12.75 -8.17 -12.68
C ASN A 28 12.42 -7.98 -11.19
N ARG A 29 12.90 -8.91 -10.35
CA ARG A 29 12.67 -8.89 -8.90
C ARG A 29 13.29 -7.66 -8.22
N ASP A 30 14.38 -7.11 -8.77
CA ASP A 30 15.09 -5.97 -8.21
C ASP A 30 14.52 -4.61 -8.63
N SER A 31 13.51 -4.61 -9.49
CA SER A 31 12.81 -3.40 -9.92
C SER A 31 12.05 -2.73 -8.78
N TYR A 32 12.26 -1.41 -8.61
CA TYR A 32 11.56 -0.60 -7.61
C TYR A 32 10.09 -0.35 -7.94
N LEU A 33 9.63 -0.71 -9.13
CA LEU A 33 8.19 -0.73 -9.47
C LEU A 33 7.39 -1.68 -8.58
N TYR A 34 8.01 -2.77 -8.14
CA TYR A 34 7.36 -3.80 -7.33
C TYR A 34 7.74 -3.74 -5.85
N LYS A 35 8.74 -2.96 -5.49
CA LYS A 35 9.16 -2.79 -4.09
C LYS A 35 8.28 -1.76 -3.37
N ARG A 36 8.14 -1.97 -2.07
CA ARG A 36 7.43 -1.07 -1.16
C ARG A 36 8.32 -0.79 0.04
N ILE A 37 8.24 0.44 0.54
CA ILE A 37 8.89 0.83 1.79
C ILE A 37 7.88 0.59 2.91
N GLU A 38 8.27 -0.20 3.88
CA GLU A 38 7.47 -0.42 5.08
C GLU A 38 7.54 0.83 5.95
N VAL A 39 6.43 1.55 6.05
CA VAL A 39 6.33 2.77 6.87
C VAL A 39 6.00 2.41 8.32
N SER A 40 6.34 3.30 9.25
CA SER A 40 6.17 3.10 10.69
C SER A 40 4.76 2.62 11.09
N GLY A 41 3.72 3.19 10.50
CA GLY A 41 2.33 2.79 10.79
C GLY A 41 2.02 1.34 10.43
N MET A 42 2.60 0.81 9.35
CA MET A 42 2.44 -0.60 8.97
C MET A 42 3.18 -1.50 9.96
N LEU A 43 4.42 -1.16 10.29
CA LEU A 43 5.24 -1.92 11.21
C LEU A 43 4.60 -2.00 12.62
N ILE A 44 4.11 -0.89 13.14
CA ILE A 44 3.42 -0.83 14.44
C ILE A 44 2.12 -1.64 14.41
N ARG A 45 1.34 -1.55 13.32
CA ARG A 45 0.12 -2.35 13.16
C ARG A 45 0.43 -3.85 13.20
N ASP A 46 1.43 -4.27 12.44
CA ASP A 46 1.78 -5.69 12.33
C ASP A 46 2.31 -6.24 13.66
N LEU A 47 3.11 -5.45 14.38
CA LEU A 47 3.55 -5.75 15.73
C LEU A 47 2.36 -5.87 16.70
N PHE A 48 1.40 -4.93 16.63
CA PHE A 48 0.20 -4.99 17.46
C PHE A 48 -0.62 -6.26 17.18
N VAL A 49 -0.87 -6.58 15.92
CA VAL A 49 -1.65 -7.77 15.53
C VAL A 49 -0.97 -9.04 16.03
N GLU A 50 0.35 -9.12 15.95
CA GLU A 50 1.14 -10.25 16.43
C GLU A 50 0.98 -10.46 17.94
N TYR A 51 1.27 -9.44 18.75
CA TYR A 51 1.14 -9.54 20.20
C TYR A 51 -0.30 -9.66 20.67
N TYR A 52 -1.26 -9.06 19.95
CA TYR A 52 -2.67 -9.22 20.27
C TYR A 52 -3.15 -10.67 20.06
N LYS A 53 -2.72 -11.35 19.00
CA LYS A 53 -3.01 -12.77 18.80
C LYS A 53 -2.41 -13.64 19.91
N LEU A 54 -1.19 -13.32 20.33
CA LEU A 54 -0.57 -14.02 21.47
C LEU A 54 -1.33 -13.80 22.77
N GLN A 55 -1.80 -12.58 23.00
CA GLN A 55 -2.63 -12.26 24.16
C GLN A 55 -3.97 -13.00 24.13
N GLN A 56 -4.64 -13.03 22.98
CA GLN A 56 -5.87 -13.81 22.80
C GLN A 56 -5.64 -15.31 23.10
N THR A 57 -4.57 -15.88 22.56
CA THR A 57 -4.23 -17.30 22.82
C THR A 57 -4.01 -17.57 24.31
N LYS A 58 -3.36 -16.65 25.04
CA LYS A 58 -3.16 -16.79 26.49
C LYS A 58 -4.47 -16.68 27.25
N ILE A 59 -5.34 -15.73 26.87
CA ILE A 59 -6.66 -15.56 27.46
C ILE A 59 -7.47 -16.86 27.30
N TYR A 60 -7.55 -17.39 26.07
CA TYR A 60 -8.27 -18.65 25.83
C TYR A 60 -7.73 -19.80 26.68
N LYS A 61 -6.42 -19.99 26.75
CA LYS A 61 -5.80 -21.03 27.58
C LYS A 61 -6.16 -20.88 29.06
N LYS A 62 -6.16 -19.67 29.59
CA LYS A 62 -6.57 -19.41 30.97
C LYS A 62 -8.05 -19.65 31.20
N MET A 63 -8.90 -19.25 30.27
CA MET A 63 -10.33 -19.55 30.33
C MET A 63 -10.60 -21.07 30.34
N ASP A 64 -9.93 -21.81 29.45
CA ASP A 64 -10.04 -23.26 29.40
C ASP A 64 -9.55 -23.92 30.69
N TYR A 65 -8.43 -23.40 31.23
CA TYR A 65 -7.89 -23.88 32.50
C TYR A 65 -8.89 -23.68 33.64
N GLU A 66 -9.41 -22.47 33.83
CA GLU A 66 -10.36 -22.15 34.87
C GLU A 66 -11.68 -22.96 34.70
N HIS A 67 -12.14 -23.13 33.46
CA HIS A 67 -13.31 -23.95 33.19
C HIS A 67 -13.05 -25.42 33.57
N PHE A 68 -11.90 -25.99 33.19
CA PHE A 68 -11.55 -27.38 33.45
C PHE A 68 -11.54 -27.68 34.96
N TYR A 69 -10.88 -26.82 35.75
CA TYR A 69 -10.76 -27.02 37.21
C TYR A 69 -12.06 -26.76 37.96
N ASN A 70 -12.90 -25.83 37.49
CA ASN A 70 -14.10 -25.44 38.23
C ASN A 70 -15.37 -26.13 37.77
N LYS A 71 -15.38 -26.83 36.61
CA LYS A 71 -16.58 -27.45 36.02
C LYS A 71 -17.34 -28.42 36.92
N SER A 72 -16.66 -29.08 37.86
CA SER A 72 -17.23 -30.04 38.79
C SER A 72 -17.65 -29.43 40.12
N THR A 73 -17.31 -28.17 40.38
CA THR A 73 -17.61 -27.47 41.66
C THR A 73 -19.11 -27.13 41.75
N PRO A 74 -19.73 -27.28 42.95
CA PRO A 74 -21.14 -26.89 43.14
C PRO A 74 -21.41 -25.44 42.73
N LYS A 75 -20.48 -24.55 43.04
CA LYS A 75 -20.56 -23.10 42.74
C LYS A 75 -20.71 -22.85 41.26
N TYR A 76 -19.91 -23.52 40.42
CA TYR A 76 -20.01 -23.39 38.95
C TYR A 76 -21.35 -23.89 38.39
N LYS A 77 -21.84 -25.03 38.92
CA LYS A 77 -23.12 -25.59 38.50
C LYS A 77 -24.30 -24.64 38.77
N GLN A 78 -24.21 -23.82 39.81
CA GLN A 78 -25.22 -22.82 40.17
C GLN A 78 -25.08 -21.52 39.39
N SER A 79 -23.87 -21.02 39.19
CA SER A 79 -23.59 -19.69 38.68
C SER A 79 -23.29 -19.62 37.16
N GLY A 80 -22.92 -20.76 36.55
CA GLY A 80 -22.65 -20.85 35.12
C GLY A 80 -21.32 -20.21 34.69
N PHE A 81 -20.99 -20.37 33.38
CA PHE A 81 -19.70 -19.99 32.80
C PHE A 81 -19.40 -18.48 32.88
N MET A 82 -20.41 -17.63 32.67
CA MET A 82 -20.22 -16.17 32.70
C MET A 82 -19.80 -15.68 34.06
N ASN A 83 -20.35 -16.21 35.14
CA ASN A 83 -19.98 -15.83 36.49
C ASN A 83 -18.56 -16.30 36.84
N LEU A 84 -18.14 -17.48 36.33
CA LEU A 84 -16.77 -17.94 36.44
C LEU A 84 -15.79 -16.94 35.83
N ILE A 85 -16.09 -16.43 34.64
CA ILE A 85 -15.25 -15.43 33.98
C ILE A 85 -15.22 -14.14 34.80
N LEU A 86 -16.38 -13.64 35.22
CA LEU A 86 -16.49 -12.38 35.98
C LEU A 86 -15.72 -12.43 37.33
N GLU A 87 -15.74 -13.55 38.03
CA GLU A 87 -15.00 -13.75 39.27
C GLU A 87 -13.47 -13.80 39.03
N ASN A 88 -13.04 -14.29 37.86
CA ASN A 88 -11.63 -14.50 37.53
C ASN A 88 -11.09 -13.49 36.49
N VAL A 89 -11.76 -12.38 36.25
CA VAL A 89 -11.32 -11.32 35.31
C VAL A 89 -9.87 -10.90 35.50
N PRO A 90 -9.38 -10.60 36.72
CA PRO A 90 -7.99 -10.21 36.92
C PRO A 90 -6.99 -11.30 36.55
N LEU A 91 -7.35 -12.57 36.74
CA LEU A 91 -6.50 -13.73 36.41
C LEU A 91 -6.48 -14.00 34.92
N ILE A 92 -7.65 -13.96 34.27
CA ILE A 92 -7.83 -14.26 32.84
C ILE A 92 -7.24 -13.14 31.98
N PHE A 93 -7.52 -11.89 32.31
CA PHE A 93 -7.17 -10.71 31.48
C PHE A 93 -5.98 -9.91 32.00
N GLY A 94 -5.39 -10.29 33.14
CA GLY A 94 -4.30 -9.54 33.80
C GLY A 94 -2.97 -9.51 33.04
N ASP A 95 -2.77 -10.40 32.06
CA ASP A 95 -1.53 -10.45 31.29
C ASP A 95 -1.43 -9.28 30.31
N ARG A 96 -0.44 -8.43 30.50
CA ARG A 96 -0.14 -7.28 29.65
C ARG A 96 0.82 -7.67 28.50
N VAL A 97 0.43 -8.66 27.68
CA VAL A 97 1.30 -9.21 26.63
C VAL A 97 1.62 -8.17 25.56
N VAL A 98 0.62 -7.41 25.11
CA VAL A 98 0.79 -6.34 24.12
C VAL A 98 1.72 -5.26 24.66
N GLU A 99 1.47 -4.76 25.87
CA GLU A 99 2.30 -3.73 26.50
C GLU A 99 3.76 -4.18 26.64
N THR A 100 3.96 -5.39 27.16
CA THR A 100 5.30 -5.96 27.32
C THR A 100 6.01 -6.15 26.00
N GLY A 101 5.27 -6.59 24.97
CA GLY A 101 5.77 -6.75 23.61
C GLY A 101 6.21 -5.44 22.99
N PHE A 102 5.41 -4.39 23.12
CA PHE A 102 5.78 -3.06 22.64
C PHE A 102 6.99 -2.50 23.39
N ARG A 103 7.05 -2.67 24.71
CA ARG A 103 8.24 -2.25 25.50
C ARG A 103 9.51 -2.95 25.03
N LYS A 104 9.46 -4.25 24.74
CA LYS A 104 10.59 -5.01 24.16
C LYS A 104 10.97 -4.49 22.79
N ALA A 105 9.98 -4.31 21.91
CA ALA A 105 10.19 -3.83 20.56
C ALA A 105 10.86 -2.46 20.55
N PHE A 106 10.39 -1.51 21.37
CA PHE A 106 10.98 -0.17 21.49
C PHE A 106 12.33 -0.12 22.22
N LYS A 107 12.77 -1.23 22.79
CA LYS A 107 14.14 -1.43 23.28
C LYS A 107 15.07 -2.07 22.23
N GLY A 108 14.58 -2.31 21.01
CA GLY A 108 15.37 -2.88 19.93
C GLY A 108 15.07 -4.36 19.60
N ASP A 109 14.29 -5.06 20.44
CA ASP A 109 13.90 -6.45 20.23
C ASP A 109 12.53 -6.53 19.53
N TRP A 110 12.50 -6.21 18.25
CA TRP A 110 11.29 -6.15 17.43
C TRP A 110 10.84 -7.55 16.98
N GLY A 111 9.56 -7.86 17.22
CA GLY A 111 8.94 -9.14 16.88
C GLY A 111 8.98 -10.16 18.00
N SER A 112 8.02 -11.08 18.03
CA SER A 112 7.87 -12.10 19.07
C SER A 112 8.43 -13.46 18.66
N GLU A 113 8.35 -13.80 17.37
CA GLU A 113 8.77 -15.10 16.83
C GLU A 113 10.04 -14.96 15.98
N LYS A 114 10.79 -16.04 15.82
CA LYS A 114 12.06 -16.05 15.08
C LYS A 114 11.93 -15.42 13.68
N HIS A 115 10.85 -15.72 12.98
CA HIS A 115 10.61 -15.22 11.62
C HIS A 115 10.07 -13.77 11.56
N THR A 116 9.56 -13.23 12.68
CA THR A 116 9.10 -11.83 12.78
C THR A 116 10.14 -10.91 13.38
N LYS A 117 11.25 -11.47 13.90
CA LYS A 117 12.36 -10.69 14.45
C LYS A 117 12.99 -9.81 13.40
N ARG A 118 13.14 -8.53 13.72
CA ARG A 118 13.75 -7.53 12.82
C ARG A 118 14.84 -6.75 13.57
N PRO A 119 16.06 -7.27 13.61
CA PRO A 119 17.19 -6.58 14.22
C PRO A 119 17.52 -5.30 13.46
N GLY A 120 17.91 -4.25 14.18
CA GLY A 120 18.32 -2.98 13.59
C GLY A 120 17.20 -2.11 13.01
N LEU A 121 15.92 -2.47 13.26
CA LEU A 121 14.78 -1.64 12.86
C LEU A 121 14.74 -0.34 13.66
N LEU A 122 14.91 -0.45 14.96
CA LEU A 122 15.09 0.70 15.85
C LEU A 122 16.57 0.99 16.04
N GLN A 123 16.94 2.24 15.86
CA GLN A 123 18.30 2.74 15.98
C GLN A 123 18.29 4.04 16.76
N ASP A 124 19.37 4.28 17.49
CA ASP A 124 19.58 5.58 18.11
C ASP A 124 19.73 6.65 17.04
N LEU A 125 19.16 7.81 17.30
CA LEU A 125 19.17 8.91 16.35
C LEU A 125 20.56 9.57 16.34
N SER A 126 21.16 9.66 15.15
CA SER A 126 22.46 10.33 15.00
C SER A 126 22.37 11.81 15.37
N ARG A 127 23.28 12.25 16.25
CA ARG A 127 23.43 13.66 16.67
C ARG A 127 24.77 14.26 16.23
N LEU A 128 25.46 13.60 15.32
CA LEU A 128 26.77 14.07 14.83
C LEU A 128 26.65 15.42 14.10
N SER A 129 25.65 15.54 13.24
CA SER A 129 25.32 16.78 12.51
C SER A 129 23.86 16.79 12.11
N TYR A 130 23.34 17.97 11.71
CA TYR A 130 21.99 18.11 11.17
C TYR A 130 21.77 17.24 9.91
N TRP A 131 22.77 17.20 9.02
CA TRP A 131 22.69 16.37 7.81
C TRP A 131 22.73 14.87 8.10
N SER A 132 23.51 14.45 9.09
CA SER A 132 23.53 13.05 9.56
C SER A 132 22.16 12.60 10.08
N PHE A 133 21.51 13.45 10.87
CA PHE A 133 20.18 13.24 11.36
C PHE A 133 19.17 13.08 10.22
N LEU A 134 19.13 14.02 9.26
CA LEU A 134 18.22 13.95 8.10
C LEU A 134 18.51 12.73 7.22
N ALA A 135 19.76 12.41 6.98
CA ALA A 135 20.17 11.25 6.20
C ALA A 135 19.69 9.94 6.83
N GLN A 136 19.81 9.81 8.15
CA GLN A 136 19.33 8.63 8.88
C GLN A 136 17.80 8.46 8.75
N LEU A 137 17.02 9.54 8.86
CA LEU A 137 15.56 9.49 8.69
C LEU A 137 15.12 9.14 7.24
N ARG A 138 16.00 9.35 6.27
CA ARG A 138 15.74 9.07 4.86
C ARG A 138 16.44 7.82 4.35
N LYS A 139 16.98 7.03 5.25
CA LYS A 139 17.68 5.78 4.95
C LYS A 139 16.68 4.64 4.79
N THR A 140 16.85 3.86 3.75
CA THR A 140 16.12 2.60 3.52
C THR A 140 17.06 1.43 3.68
N ASN A 141 16.55 0.30 4.15
CA ASN A 141 17.30 -0.93 4.30
C ASN A 141 16.57 -2.09 3.63
N ILE A 142 17.31 -2.92 2.91
CA ILE A 142 16.81 -4.22 2.46
C ILE A 142 17.34 -5.23 3.47
N HIS A 143 16.43 -5.75 4.33
CA HIS A 143 16.80 -6.78 5.28
C HIS A 143 17.05 -8.09 4.54
N ILE A 144 18.28 -8.58 4.63
CA ILE A 144 18.70 -9.87 4.07
C ILE A 144 19.44 -10.61 5.18
N ASP A 145 19.08 -11.87 5.40
CA ASP A 145 19.74 -12.74 6.35
C ASP A 145 21.23 -12.93 5.99
N ALA A 146 22.05 -13.36 6.96
CA ALA A 146 23.47 -13.53 6.78
C ALA A 146 23.86 -14.39 5.57
N ASP A 147 23.07 -15.43 5.29
CA ASP A 147 23.25 -16.30 4.12
C ASP A 147 22.99 -15.59 2.80
N GLY A 148 22.11 -14.59 2.82
CA GLY A 148 21.79 -13.75 1.67
C GLY A 148 22.81 -12.62 1.40
N ALA A 149 23.79 -12.40 2.29
CA ALA A 149 24.80 -11.35 2.12
C ALA A 149 25.66 -11.51 0.86
N LYS A 150 25.75 -12.73 0.32
CA LYS A 150 26.44 -13.06 -0.94
C LYS A 150 25.62 -12.68 -2.20
N ILE A 151 24.34 -12.32 -2.06
CA ILE A 151 23.48 -11.94 -3.18
C ILE A 151 23.89 -10.58 -3.71
N VAL A 152 24.23 -10.50 -5.00
CA VAL A 152 24.75 -9.28 -5.64
C VAL A 152 23.64 -8.44 -6.24
N GLY A 153 22.56 -9.04 -6.77
CA GLY A 153 21.48 -8.35 -7.51
C GLY A 153 20.91 -7.10 -6.81
N PRO A 154 20.46 -7.17 -5.54
CA PRO A 154 19.93 -6.02 -4.83
C PRO A 154 20.94 -4.90 -4.54
N ARG A 155 22.24 -5.21 -4.60
CA ARG A 155 23.32 -4.25 -4.38
C ARG A 155 23.52 -3.31 -5.59
N TRP A 156 23.25 -3.82 -6.78
CA TRP A 156 23.46 -3.07 -8.03
C TRP A 156 22.53 -1.88 -8.14
N LEU A 157 23.00 -0.91 -8.92
CA LEU A 157 22.18 0.21 -9.35
C LEU A 157 21.16 -0.29 -10.37
N ASN A 158 19.88 -0.13 -10.05
CA ASN A 158 18.78 -0.46 -10.96
C ASN A 158 18.23 0.82 -11.60
N SER A 159 17.95 0.80 -12.89
CA SER A 159 17.43 1.98 -13.61
C SER A 159 16.12 2.52 -13.01
N THR A 160 15.31 1.66 -12.39
CA THR A 160 14.04 2.05 -11.73
C THR A 160 14.24 2.82 -10.42
N GLN A 161 15.49 2.97 -9.95
CA GLN A 161 15.83 3.84 -8.80
C GLN A 161 15.90 5.32 -9.18
N TRP A 162 15.95 5.64 -10.46
CA TRP A 162 16.11 7.01 -10.93
C TRP A 162 15.10 7.98 -10.30
N GLY A 163 15.63 9.05 -9.71
CA GLY A 163 14.83 10.08 -9.04
C GLY A 163 14.18 9.65 -7.70
N ILE A 164 14.34 8.40 -7.28
CA ILE A 164 13.76 7.83 -6.06
C ILE A 164 14.83 7.57 -5.00
N LEU A 165 15.93 6.93 -5.37
CA LEU A 165 17.03 6.63 -4.47
C LEU A 165 18.30 7.28 -5.00
N CYS A 166 19.12 7.78 -4.08
CA CYS A 166 20.44 8.33 -4.42
C CYS A 166 21.34 7.20 -4.98
N PRO A 167 21.96 7.37 -6.16
CA PRO A 167 22.79 6.33 -6.75
C PRO A 167 24.13 6.16 -6.05
N ILE A 168 24.59 7.15 -5.28
CA ILE A 168 25.91 7.20 -4.66
C ILE A 168 25.86 6.92 -3.16
N HIS A 169 24.82 7.42 -2.46
CA HIS A 169 24.75 7.38 -1.00
C HIS A 169 24.42 5.98 -0.48
N THR A 170 25.47 5.21 -0.20
CA THR A 170 25.43 3.86 0.37
C THR A 170 26.64 3.67 1.27
N PRO A 171 26.58 2.88 2.36
CA PRO A 171 27.74 2.61 3.20
C PRO A 171 28.77 1.72 2.50
N ASP A 172 29.99 1.78 3.00
CA ASP A 172 31.07 0.88 2.58
C ASP A 172 30.94 -0.52 3.21
N GLY A 173 31.70 -1.49 2.66
CA GLY A 173 31.83 -2.83 3.22
C GLY A 173 30.62 -3.74 3.00
N GLY A 174 30.32 -4.60 3.95
CA GLY A 174 29.31 -5.67 3.83
C GLY A 174 27.89 -5.21 3.50
N ASN A 175 27.54 -3.98 3.87
CA ASN A 175 26.20 -3.40 3.69
C ASN A 175 26.05 -2.55 2.42
N ILE A 176 27.08 -2.50 1.57
CA ILE A 176 27.04 -1.75 0.31
C ILE A 176 25.83 -2.17 -0.53
N GLY A 177 25.05 -1.19 -1.00
CA GLY A 177 23.86 -1.41 -1.83
C GLY A 177 22.62 -1.96 -1.11
N PHE A 178 22.72 -2.44 0.13
CA PHE A 178 21.54 -2.82 0.94
C PHE A 178 20.95 -1.62 1.67
N HIS A 179 21.81 -0.75 2.19
CA HIS A 179 21.39 0.54 2.72
C HIS A 179 21.44 1.58 1.60
N LYS A 180 20.31 2.19 1.31
CA LYS A 180 20.20 3.25 0.29
C LYS A 180 19.45 4.43 0.89
N HIS A 181 19.77 5.62 0.42
CA HIS A 181 19.13 6.84 0.89
C HIS A 181 18.15 7.37 -0.16
N MET A 182 17.04 7.91 0.29
CA MET A 182 16.06 8.54 -0.61
C MET A 182 16.65 9.80 -1.26
N ALA A 183 16.41 9.98 -2.54
CA ALA A 183 16.73 11.22 -3.25
C ALA A 183 15.94 12.40 -2.67
N ILE A 184 16.44 13.64 -2.87
CA ILE A 184 15.91 14.85 -2.22
C ILE A 184 14.39 15.00 -2.38
N PHE A 185 13.86 14.83 -3.59
CA PHE A 185 12.44 15.01 -3.89
C PHE A 185 11.59 13.75 -3.69
N THR A 186 12.19 12.66 -3.23
CA THR A 186 11.44 11.43 -3.00
C THR A 186 10.41 11.61 -1.90
N ARG A 187 9.20 11.17 -2.19
CA ARG A 187 8.08 11.09 -1.25
C ARG A 187 7.58 9.64 -1.19
N ILE A 188 7.14 9.24 -0.01
CA ILE A 188 6.52 7.93 0.18
C ILE A 188 5.01 8.13 0.19
N SER A 189 4.28 7.34 -0.60
CA SER A 189 2.83 7.45 -0.66
C SER A 189 2.18 7.10 0.68
N PRO A 190 1.20 7.90 1.16
CA PRO A 190 0.36 7.54 2.28
C PRO A 190 -0.63 6.43 1.89
N LYS A 191 -1.23 5.78 2.88
CA LYS A 191 -2.31 4.83 2.64
C LYS A 191 -3.62 5.58 2.38
N LEU A 192 -4.22 5.30 1.23
CA LEU A 192 -5.54 5.80 0.86
C LEU A 192 -6.49 4.61 0.70
N SER A 193 -7.77 4.81 1.00
CA SER A 193 -8.79 3.79 0.77
C SER A 193 -9.01 3.59 -0.72
N GLY A 194 -9.01 2.33 -1.19
CA GLY A 194 -9.36 1.98 -2.56
C GLY A 194 -10.87 1.91 -2.81
N TYR A 195 -11.68 1.84 -1.76
CA TYR A 195 -13.12 1.60 -1.88
C TYR A 195 -13.88 2.74 -2.59
N PRO A 196 -13.68 4.02 -2.25
CA PRO A 196 -14.31 5.12 -2.99
C PRO A 196 -13.91 5.11 -4.46
N PHE A 197 -12.66 4.74 -4.75
CA PHE A 197 -12.15 4.66 -6.10
C PHE A 197 -12.83 3.54 -6.92
N ILE A 198 -13.08 2.38 -6.33
CA ILE A 198 -13.80 1.28 -6.96
C ILE A 198 -15.24 1.68 -7.28
N LYS A 199 -15.93 2.39 -6.37
CA LYS A 199 -17.26 2.93 -6.64
C LYS A 199 -17.26 3.91 -7.82
N HIS A 200 -16.25 4.78 -7.88
CA HIS A 200 -16.10 5.74 -8.97
C HIS A 200 -15.81 5.05 -10.31
N LEU A 201 -14.98 4.01 -10.34
CA LEU A 201 -14.75 3.23 -11.55
C LEU A 201 -16.06 2.61 -12.10
N ARG A 202 -16.92 2.12 -11.21
CA ARG A 202 -18.23 1.58 -11.61
C ARG A 202 -19.11 2.65 -12.25
N SER A 203 -19.14 3.87 -11.73
CA SER A 203 -19.89 4.98 -12.34
C SER A 203 -19.33 5.44 -13.70
N LEU A 204 -18.07 5.10 -13.99
CA LEU A 204 -17.42 5.37 -15.28
C LEU A 204 -17.58 4.25 -16.31
N GLY A 205 -18.50 3.30 -16.10
CA GLY A 205 -18.81 2.23 -17.05
C GLY A 205 -17.87 1.02 -16.99
N VAL A 206 -17.10 0.87 -15.91
CA VAL A 206 -16.32 -0.35 -15.69
C VAL A 206 -17.25 -1.49 -15.28
N THR A 207 -17.23 -2.59 -16.04
CA THR A 207 -17.98 -3.80 -15.73
C THR A 207 -17.24 -4.58 -14.64
N LEU A 208 -17.91 -4.86 -13.53
CA LEU A 208 -17.30 -5.62 -12.43
C LEU A 208 -17.06 -7.07 -12.83
N LEU A 209 -16.07 -7.69 -12.21
CA LEU A 209 -15.66 -9.07 -12.50
C LEU A 209 -16.83 -10.08 -12.30
N GLU A 210 -17.71 -9.81 -11.36
CA GLU A 210 -18.88 -10.65 -11.07
C GLU A 210 -19.95 -10.61 -12.19
N GLU A 211 -20.08 -9.45 -12.80
CA GLU A 211 -21.08 -9.15 -13.84
C GLU A 211 -20.56 -9.52 -15.25
N SER A 212 -19.26 -9.77 -15.38
CA SER A 212 -18.61 -9.99 -16.65
C SER A 212 -18.69 -11.43 -17.14
N SER A 213 -18.84 -11.61 -18.45
CA SER A 213 -18.68 -12.92 -19.13
C SER A 213 -17.21 -13.24 -19.35
N ILE A 214 -16.88 -14.55 -19.46
CA ILE A 214 -15.48 -14.97 -19.72
C ILE A 214 -15.00 -14.49 -21.09
N GLY A 215 -15.88 -14.51 -22.10
CA GLY A 215 -15.53 -14.01 -23.44
C GLY A 215 -15.20 -12.52 -23.47
N PHE A 216 -15.92 -11.71 -22.68
CA PHE A 216 -15.61 -10.29 -22.50
C PHE A 216 -14.25 -10.10 -21.80
N LEU A 217 -14.01 -10.80 -20.68
CA LEU A 217 -12.78 -10.70 -19.91
C LEU A 217 -11.51 -11.11 -20.68
N SER A 218 -11.66 -11.96 -21.69
CA SER A 218 -10.52 -12.39 -22.53
C SER A 218 -10.02 -11.28 -23.47
N LYS A 219 -10.92 -10.40 -23.93
CA LYS A 219 -10.63 -9.34 -24.92
C LYS A 219 -10.45 -7.96 -24.27
N ALA A 220 -11.22 -7.67 -23.23
CA ALA A 220 -11.25 -6.37 -22.57
C ALA A 220 -10.00 -6.11 -21.71
N THR A 221 -9.68 -4.83 -21.51
CA THR A 221 -8.60 -4.41 -20.59
C THR A 221 -9.00 -4.66 -19.14
N LYS A 222 -8.17 -5.42 -18.44
CA LYS A 222 -8.36 -5.80 -17.04
C LYS A 222 -8.00 -4.64 -16.10
N ILE A 223 -8.82 -4.42 -15.08
CA ILE A 223 -8.61 -3.33 -14.10
C ILE A 223 -8.27 -3.93 -12.75
N PHE A 224 -7.10 -3.54 -12.24
CA PHE A 224 -6.59 -3.95 -10.94
C PHE A 224 -6.52 -2.75 -9.99
N VAL A 225 -7.07 -2.92 -8.78
CA VAL A 225 -6.94 -1.92 -7.71
C VAL A 225 -6.24 -2.58 -6.52
N ASN A 226 -5.07 -2.07 -6.18
CA ASN A 226 -4.20 -2.62 -5.12
C ASN A 226 -3.93 -4.14 -5.25
N GLY A 227 -3.82 -4.63 -6.47
CA GLY A 227 -3.57 -6.03 -6.77
C GLY A 227 -4.83 -6.92 -6.85
N ALA A 228 -6.00 -6.41 -6.49
CA ALA A 228 -7.26 -7.12 -6.70
C ALA A 228 -7.81 -6.86 -8.12
N TRP A 229 -8.19 -7.90 -8.83
CA TRP A 229 -8.85 -7.76 -10.12
C TRP A 229 -10.32 -7.38 -9.88
N ILE A 230 -10.68 -6.13 -10.22
CA ILE A 230 -12.00 -5.56 -9.93
C ILE A 230 -12.96 -5.76 -11.08
N GLY A 231 -12.51 -5.60 -12.32
CA GLY A 231 -13.36 -5.69 -13.50
C GLY A 231 -12.58 -5.49 -14.78
N ALA A 232 -13.29 -5.15 -15.85
CA ALA A 232 -12.72 -4.90 -17.16
C ALA A 232 -13.46 -3.77 -17.89
N THR A 233 -12.82 -3.19 -18.90
CA THR A 233 -13.40 -2.16 -19.77
C THR A 233 -12.93 -2.33 -21.21
N ASP A 234 -13.78 -2.00 -22.16
CA ASP A 234 -13.42 -1.94 -23.58
C ASP A 234 -12.85 -0.57 -23.96
N ASN A 235 -13.32 0.50 -23.29
CA ASN A 235 -12.87 1.86 -23.57
C ASN A 235 -11.79 2.30 -22.55
N ILE A 236 -10.59 1.75 -22.70
CA ILE A 236 -9.48 2.04 -21.79
C ILE A 236 -8.89 3.43 -22.01
N ILE A 237 -8.88 3.93 -23.24
CA ILE A 237 -8.21 5.19 -23.59
C ILE A 237 -8.90 6.35 -22.88
N ASP A 238 -10.22 6.45 -23.01
CA ASP A 238 -11.00 7.52 -22.39
C ASP A 238 -10.97 7.40 -20.88
N LEU A 239 -11.14 6.19 -20.34
CA LEU A 239 -11.05 5.95 -18.91
C LEU A 239 -9.68 6.37 -18.35
N TYR A 240 -8.59 5.98 -18.98
CA TYR A 240 -7.24 6.31 -18.53
C TYR A 240 -6.98 7.82 -18.56
N ASN A 241 -7.34 8.48 -19.67
CA ASN A 241 -7.17 9.92 -19.82
C ASN A 241 -8.03 10.69 -18.81
N PHE A 242 -9.26 10.27 -18.58
CA PHE A 242 -10.16 10.87 -17.63
C PHE A 242 -9.62 10.74 -16.19
N LEU A 243 -9.22 9.55 -15.77
CA LEU A 243 -8.63 9.32 -14.44
C LEU A 243 -7.34 10.13 -14.23
N LYS A 244 -6.50 10.23 -15.26
CA LYS A 244 -5.30 11.08 -15.19
C LYS A 244 -5.62 12.56 -15.05
N THR A 245 -6.60 13.04 -15.79
CA THR A 245 -7.05 14.43 -15.71
C THR A 245 -7.61 14.73 -14.32
N GLN A 246 -8.47 13.88 -13.78
CA GLN A 246 -9.00 14.04 -12.42
C GLN A 246 -7.89 14.06 -11.34
N ARG A 247 -6.86 13.21 -11.48
CA ARG A 247 -5.72 13.23 -10.57
C ARG A 247 -4.91 14.53 -10.71
N ARG A 248 -4.68 15.02 -11.91
CA ARG A 248 -3.96 16.28 -12.17
C ARG A 248 -4.72 17.49 -11.62
N ASN A 249 -6.04 17.46 -11.70
CA ASN A 249 -6.92 18.50 -11.19
C ASN A 249 -7.16 18.40 -9.66
N GLY A 250 -6.57 17.41 -8.98
CA GLY A 250 -6.64 17.30 -7.53
C GLY A 250 -7.90 16.62 -6.97
N LEU A 251 -8.81 16.11 -7.83
CA LEU A 251 -9.95 15.32 -7.37
C LEU A 251 -9.51 14.05 -6.64
N PHE A 252 -8.44 13.44 -7.15
CA PHE A 252 -7.74 12.35 -6.49
C PHE A 252 -6.40 12.82 -5.97
N SER A 253 -5.95 12.20 -4.88
CA SER A 253 -4.61 12.45 -4.36
C SER A 253 -3.55 12.20 -5.45
N PRO A 254 -2.54 13.07 -5.58
CA PRO A 254 -1.45 12.90 -6.54
C PRO A 254 -0.64 11.62 -6.29
N TYR A 255 -0.73 11.05 -5.08
CA TYR A 255 -0.08 9.80 -4.71
C TYR A 255 -0.78 8.54 -5.24
N ILE A 256 -1.95 8.64 -5.86
CA ILE A 256 -2.58 7.49 -6.52
C ILE A 256 -1.82 7.22 -7.82
N SER A 257 -1.30 6.01 -7.95
CA SER A 257 -0.65 5.57 -9.18
C SER A 257 -1.68 4.99 -10.13
N ILE A 258 -1.69 5.48 -11.37
CA ILE A 258 -2.53 5.00 -12.46
C ILE A 258 -1.58 4.62 -13.61
N ARG A 259 -1.47 3.33 -13.88
CA ARG A 259 -0.57 2.78 -14.90
C ARG A 259 -1.34 1.89 -15.84
N TRP A 260 -1.29 2.19 -17.11
CA TRP A 260 -1.78 1.31 -18.17
C TRP A 260 -0.61 0.54 -18.80
N ASN A 261 -0.68 -0.78 -18.73
CA ASN A 261 0.21 -1.69 -19.44
C ASN A 261 -0.48 -2.14 -20.71
N ILE A 262 -0.02 -1.63 -21.84
CA ILE A 262 -0.62 -1.88 -23.16
C ILE A 262 -0.39 -3.33 -23.58
N GLU A 263 0.82 -3.86 -23.39
CA GLU A 263 1.18 -5.23 -23.78
C GLU A 263 0.31 -6.28 -23.09
N ARG A 264 0.01 -6.05 -21.81
CA ARG A 264 -0.77 -6.97 -20.99
C ARG A 264 -2.26 -6.65 -20.96
N GLN A 265 -2.66 -5.54 -21.54
CA GLN A 265 -4.01 -4.99 -21.44
C GLN A 265 -4.49 -4.93 -19.98
N GLU A 266 -3.69 -4.25 -19.15
CA GLU A 266 -3.94 -4.10 -17.71
C GLU A 266 -3.90 -2.64 -17.31
N LEU A 267 -4.94 -2.17 -16.64
CA LEU A 267 -4.94 -0.90 -15.92
C LEU A 267 -4.69 -1.19 -14.44
N ILE A 268 -3.56 -0.73 -13.93
CA ILE A 268 -3.14 -0.95 -12.55
C ILE A 268 -3.27 0.36 -11.77
N ILE A 269 -4.08 0.33 -10.74
CA ILE A 269 -4.33 1.46 -9.85
C ILE A 269 -3.85 1.10 -8.46
N LEU A 270 -2.98 1.94 -7.90
CA LEU A 270 -2.41 1.72 -6.58
C LEU A 270 -2.71 2.91 -5.67
N THR A 271 -3.38 2.65 -4.56
CA THR A 271 -3.73 3.63 -3.51
C THR A 271 -3.01 3.34 -2.19
N GLY A 272 -2.30 2.20 -2.10
CA GLY A 272 -1.62 1.75 -0.89
C GLY A 272 -0.45 2.65 -0.47
N ALA A 273 -0.04 2.52 0.80
CA ALA A 273 1.14 3.17 1.34
C ALA A 273 2.46 2.56 0.82
N GLY A 274 3.55 3.23 1.11
CA GLY A 274 4.90 2.68 0.95
C GLY A 274 5.47 2.69 -0.46
N ARG A 275 4.82 3.36 -1.40
CA ARG A 275 5.37 3.50 -2.75
C ARG A 275 6.27 4.73 -2.82
N PRO A 276 7.57 4.55 -3.10
CA PRO A 276 8.43 5.69 -3.35
C PRO A 276 8.02 6.38 -4.65
N SER A 277 7.92 7.69 -4.63
CA SER A 277 7.49 8.50 -5.76
C SER A 277 8.37 9.75 -5.89
N HIS A 278 8.54 10.20 -7.12
CA HIS A 278 9.17 11.48 -7.43
C HIS A 278 8.11 12.39 -8.04
N PRO A 279 7.54 13.35 -7.27
CA PRO A 279 6.56 14.29 -7.80
C PRO A 279 7.18 15.17 -8.89
N LEU A 280 6.51 15.26 -10.03
CA LEU A 280 6.91 16.08 -11.17
C LEU A 280 5.75 16.98 -11.58
N PHE A 281 6.08 18.19 -12.01
CA PHE A 281 5.10 19.05 -12.64
C PHE A 281 4.78 18.56 -14.05
N HIS A 282 3.52 18.63 -14.43
CA HIS A 282 3.10 18.36 -15.79
C HIS A 282 3.36 19.60 -16.66
N VAL A 283 4.11 19.41 -17.72
CA VAL A 283 4.44 20.45 -18.69
C VAL A 283 3.57 20.27 -19.95
N LYS A 284 3.10 21.35 -20.52
CA LYS A 284 2.38 21.40 -21.79
C LYS A 284 3.03 22.46 -22.66
N GLY A 285 3.72 22.03 -23.73
CA GLY A 285 4.66 22.91 -24.45
C GLY A 285 5.83 23.28 -23.55
N ASP A 286 6.20 24.54 -23.49
CA ASP A 286 7.35 25.04 -22.72
C ASP A 286 6.98 25.59 -21.34
N THR A 287 5.70 25.55 -20.95
CA THR A 287 5.23 26.09 -19.68
C THR A 287 4.62 25.03 -18.79
N ILE A 288 4.68 25.25 -17.47
CA ILE A 288 4.06 24.35 -16.50
C ILE A 288 2.53 24.44 -16.64
N SER A 289 1.83 23.31 -16.62
CA SER A 289 0.41 23.22 -17.00
C SER A 289 -0.52 24.14 -16.20
N TYR A 290 -0.22 24.44 -14.93
CA TYR A 290 -1.03 25.36 -14.13
C TYR A 290 -0.75 26.85 -14.43
N GLN A 291 0.33 27.16 -15.15
CA GLN A 291 0.67 28.53 -15.56
C GLN A 291 0.12 28.90 -16.94
N GLN A 292 -0.15 27.90 -17.81
CA GLN A 292 -0.55 28.12 -19.20
C GLN A 292 -1.90 28.82 -19.36
N ASP A 293 -2.82 28.46 -18.49
CA ASP A 293 -4.18 29.01 -18.56
C ASP A 293 -4.50 29.54 -17.18
N SER A 294 -4.03 30.64 -16.79
CA SER A 294 -4.27 31.17 -15.45
C SER A 294 -5.61 30.64 -14.86
N ILE A 295 -5.61 29.34 -14.48
CA ILE A 295 -6.80 28.69 -13.91
C ILE A 295 -7.32 29.53 -12.75
N MET A 296 -6.37 30.09 -11.98
CA MET A 296 -6.68 30.99 -10.89
C MET A 296 -7.32 32.27 -11.36
N ASP A 297 -6.86 32.84 -12.49
CA ASP A 297 -7.47 34.08 -13.06
C ASP A 297 -8.87 33.77 -13.60
N LYS A 298 -9.08 32.60 -14.19
CA LYS A 298 -10.41 32.20 -14.65
C LYS A 298 -11.36 31.94 -13.48
N ILE A 299 -10.86 31.46 -12.35
CA ILE A 299 -11.65 31.30 -11.13
C ILE A 299 -11.92 32.67 -10.52
N ALA A 300 -10.92 33.57 -10.46
CA ALA A 300 -11.08 34.93 -9.96
C ALA A 300 -12.04 35.78 -10.78
N THR A 301 -12.14 35.51 -12.08
CA THR A 301 -13.08 36.18 -13.01
C THR A 301 -14.41 35.45 -13.14
N ASP A 302 -14.71 34.46 -12.31
CA ASP A 302 -15.92 33.62 -12.35
C ASP A 302 -16.22 32.97 -13.72
N THR A 303 -15.20 32.87 -14.57
CA THR A 303 -15.32 32.18 -15.86
C THR A 303 -15.16 30.65 -15.75
N LEU A 304 -14.63 30.18 -14.61
CA LEU A 304 -14.43 28.78 -14.28
C LEU A 304 -14.74 28.57 -12.79
N THR A 305 -15.57 27.61 -12.47
CA THR A 305 -15.81 27.22 -11.08
C THR A 305 -14.75 26.24 -10.58
N TRP A 306 -14.53 26.18 -9.25
CA TRP A 306 -13.66 25.19 -8.64
C TRP A 306 -14.07 23.74 -8.99
N GLU A 307 -15.37 23.47 -9.06
CA GLU A 307 -15.89 22.16 -9.43
C GLU A 307 -15.47 21.79 -10.87
N GLU A 308 -15.63 22.73 -11.81
CA GLU A 308 -15.21 22.53 -13.21
C GLU A 308 -13.69 22.40 -13.37
N ALA A 309 -12.92 23.16 -12.58
CA ALA A 309 -11.46 23.05 -12.58
C ALA A 309 -10.99 21.67 -12.07
N ILE A 310 -11.63 21.13 -11.03
CA ILE A 310 -11.28 19.85 -10.43
C ILE A 310 -11.76 18.67 -11.29
N THR A 311 -12.99 18.72 -11.79
CA THR A 311 -13.59 17.62 -12.56
C THR A 311 -13.14 17.58 -14.01
N GLY A 312 -12.64 18.68 -14.54
CA GLY A 312 -12.30 18.81 -15.96
C GLY A 312 -13.53 18.87 -16.87
N THR A 313 -14.73 18.95 -16.31
CA THR A 313 -15.99 18.98 -17.05
C THR A 313 -16.56 20.40 -17.01
N ARG A 314 -16.77 21.00 -18.18
CA ARG A 314 -17.47 22.27 -18.29
C ARG A 314 -18.98 22.01 -18.30
N LYS A 315 -19.69 22.46 -17.26
CA LYS A 315 -21.16 22.54 -17.31
C LYS A 315 -21.54 23.54 -18.40
N LYS A 316 -22.38 23.14 -19.38
CA LYS A 316 -23.00 24.11 -20.29
C LYS A 316 -23.72 25.14 -19.43
N LYS A 317 -23.28 26.40 -19.46
CA LYS A 317 -24.03 27.48 -18.83
C LYS A 317 -25.39 27.49 -19.51
N GLU A 318 -26.45 27.09 -18.83
CA GLU A 318 -27.79 27.46 -19.18
C GLU A 318 -27.81 28.99 -19.17
N LYS A 319 -28.11 29.59 -20.33
CA LYS A 319 -28.39 31.02 -20.41
C LYS A 319 -29.61 31.26 -19.55
N ILE A 320 -29.40 31.73 -18.33
CA ILE A 320 -30.50 32.33 -17.56
C ILE A 320 -30.84 33.59 -18.30
N ASN A 321 -31.92 33.54 -19.10
CA ASN A 321 -32.57 34.74 -19.61
C ASN A 321 -33.18 35.43 -18.40
N ILE A 322 -32.50 36.47 -17.92
CA ILE A 322 -33.09 37.45 -17.01
C ILE A 322 -33.83 38.42 -17.95
N ASN A 323 -35.12 38.21 -18.10
CA ASN A 323 -36.03 39.26 -18.58
C ASN A 323 -36.27 40.27 -17.46
#